data_055525f006a0b89a272d04864bfe9bbb
#
_entry.id   055525f006a0b89a272d04864bfe9bbb
#
_cell.length_a   1.000
_cell.length_b   1.000
_cell.length_c   1.000
_cell.angle_alpha   90.00
_cell.angle_beta   90.00
_cell.angle_gamma   90.00
#
_symmetry.space_group_name_H-M   'P 1'
#
loop_
_entity.id
_entity.type
_entity.pdbx_description
1 polymer ?
#
loop_
_entity_poly.entity_id
_entity_poly.type
_entity_poly.pdbx_seq_one_letter_code
_entity_poly.pdbx_strand_id
1 'polypeptide(L)'
;MEINPIIVIGVPRDGDGDPKAIKTNWQRAQESGIGCVIINDDMGSKAANAAKKAGAYVYVPDHAGEPPKSNYETDSGAERVARSLATFDRFYNHDIVINVHAKLPEMAADVIKAVMYPLADPYVMFSTFVVPISKEEAQSDDIIKAQIEIHPKRRVQVLTNSQVAEVTGFTRKISEAGPGPYYKQIPIYAYRRGALDKFVRYGPTVREMEENLEPDRALANGMRVGAVLLNSGLDA
;
A
#
# COMPACT_ATOMS: atom_id res chain seq x y z
N MET A 1 0.07 -18.29 16.12
CA MET A 1 -0.15 -18.52 14.68
C MET A 1 1.00 -17.82 13.99
N GLU A 2 1.79 -18.54 13.23
CA GLU A 2 2.89 -17.94 12.47
C GLU A 2 2.29 -17.11 11.35
N ILE A 3 2.67 -15.83 11.27
CA ILE A 3 2.19 -14.92 10.23
C ILE A 3 2.93 -15.26 8.95
N ASN A 4 2.19 -15.54 7.87
CA ASN A 4 2.74 -15.84 6.55
C ASN A 4 2.35 -14.74 5.52
N PRO A 5 3.13 -13.66 5.42
CA PRO A 5 2.83 -12.55 4.53
C PRO A 5 3.27 -12.80 3.08
N ILE A 6 2.61 -12.12 2.14
CA ILE A 6 3.00 -12.03 0.73
C ILE A 6 3.16 -10.57 0.33
N ILE A 7 4.16 -10.25 -0.49
CA ILE A 7 4.38 -8.91 -1.02
C ILE A 7 3.95 -8.88 -2.48
N VAL A 8 3.16 -7.88 -2.85
CA VAL A 8 2.78 -7.58 -4.23
C VAL A 8 3.29 -6.20 -4.60
N ILE A 9 4.11 -6.10 -5.63
CA ILE A 9 4.62 -4.84 -6.16
C ILE A 9 3.77 -4.47 -7.38
N GLY A 10 2.96 -3.41 -7.25
CA GLY A 10 2.08 -2.94 -8.31
C GLY A 10 2.80 -2.01 -9.28
N VAL A 11 2.91 -2.40 -10.57
CA VAL A 11 3.43 -1.55 -11.64
C VAL A 11 2.30 -0.66 -12.16
N PRO A 12 2.51 0.67 -12.29
CA PRO A 12 1.49 1.57 -12.82
C PRO A 12 1.09 1.23 -14.26
N ARG A 13 -0.18 1.49 -14.62
CA ARG A 13 -0.71 1.24 -15.97
C ARG A 13 -0.14 2.15 -17.05
N ASP A 14 0.32 3.35 -16.67
CA ASP A 14 0.94 4.30 -17.59
C ASP A 14 2.28 3.80 -18.21
N GLY A 15 2.73 2.63 -17.80
CA GLY A 15 3.96 2.02 -18.28
C GLY A 15 5.25 2.73 -17.84
N ASP A 16 5.12 3.83 -17.10
CA ASP A 16 6.21 4.70 -16.65
C ASP A 16 6.94 4.18 -15.40
N GLY A 17 6.84 2.89 -15.13
CA GLY A 17 7.66 2.29 -14.09
C GLY A 17 9.13 2.30 -14.50
N ASP A 18 9.98 2.98 -13.73
CA ASP A 18 11.44 2.86 -13.90
C ASP A 18 11.84 1.39 -13.67
N PRO A 19 12.40 0.72 -14.70
CA PRO A 19 12.85 -0.67 -14.58
C PRO A 19 13.84 -0.90 -13.44
N LYS A 20 14.65 0.12 -13.15
CA LYS A 20 15.62 0.07 -12.05
C LYS A 20 14.91 0.09 -10.71
N ALA A 21 13.95 1.00 -10.52
CA ALA A 21 13.18 1.10 -9.29
C ALA A 21 12.37 -0.18 -8.99
N ILE A 22 11.70 -0.75 -10.00
CA ILE A 22 10.96 -2.02 -9.85
C ILE A 22 11.90 -3.16 -9.45
N LYS A 23 13.05 -3.28 -10.10
CA LYS A 23 14.04 -4.31 -9.78
C LYS A 23 14.58 -4.13 -8.35
N THR A 24 14.92 -2.90 -7.98
CA THR A 24 15.45 -2.61 -6.64
C THR A 24 14.39 -2.88 -5.57
N ASN A 25 13.15 -2.43 -5.74
CA ASN A 25 12.07 -2.70 -4.80
C ASN A 25 11.80 -4.20 -4.66
N TRP A 26 11.87 -4.96 -5.75
CA TRP A 26 11.77 -6.41 -5.70
C TRP A 26 12.92 -7.06 -4.91
N GLN A 27 14.16 -6.63 -5.13
CA GLN A 27 15.32 -7.12 -4.38
C GLN A 27 15.19 -6.81 -2.88
N ARG A 28 14.81 -5.59 -2.52
CA ARG A 28 14.58 -5.18 -1.12
C ARG A 28 13.44 -5.95 -0.48
N ALA A 29 12.37 -6.20 -1.23
CA ALA A 29 11.28 -7.04 -0.75
C ALA A 29 11.76 -8.46 -0.45
N GLN A 30 12.63 -9.05 -1.28
CA GLN A 30 13.23 -10.37 -1.00
C GLN A 30 14.20 -10.33 0.20
N GLU A 31 15.04 -9.31 0.30
CA GLU A 31 15.96 -9.10 1.44
C GLU A 31 15.20 -8.96 2.77
N SER A 32 13.95 -8.52 2.74
CA SER A 32 13.10 -8.46 3.93
C SER A 32 12.86 -9.84 4.56
N GLY A 33 13.04 -10.92 3.80
CA GLY A 33 12.74 -12.27 4.26
C GLY A 33 11.24 -12.52 4.50
N ILE A 34 10.39 -11.59 4.02
CA ILE A 34 8.95 -11.74 4.09
C ILE A 34 8.47 -12.52 2.88
N GLY A 35 8.02 -13.74 3.10
CA GLY A 35 7.20 -14.55 2.20
C GLY A 35 7.54 -14.53 0.71
N CYS A 36 6.53 -14.72 -0.11
CA CYS A 36 6.60 -14.64 -1.56
C CYS A 36 6.50 -13.19 -2.03
N VAL A 37 7.24 -12.83 -3.08
CA VAL A 37 7.18 -11.51 -3.73
C VAL A 37 6.70 -11.66 -5.16
N ILE A 38 5.60 -10.99 -5.49
CA ILE A 38 4.98 -10.99 -6.83
C ILE A 38 5.04 -9.57 -7.40
N ILE A 39 5.33 -9.45 -8.69
CA ILE A 39 5.16 -8.21 -9.44
C ILE A 39 3.84 -8.31 -10.21
N ASN A 40 2.94 -7.36 -9.95
CA ASN A 40 1.70 -7.20 -10.72
C ASN A 40 1.92 -6.15 -11.81
N ASP A 41 1.82 -6.56 -13.06
CA ASP A 41 2.00 -5.69 -14.23
C ASP A 41 0.88 -5.92 -15.25
N ASP A 42 -0.16 -5.13 -15.17
CA ASP A 42 -1.32 -5.23 -16.07
C ASP A 42 -1.01 -4.90 -17.53
N MET A 43 0.17 -4.34 -17.83
CA MET A 43 0.55 -3.92 -19.18
C MET A 43 1.62 -4.78 -19.83
N GLY A 44 2.24 -5.70 -19.10
CA GLY A 44 3.36 -6.50 -19.62
C GLY A 44 4.60 -5.63 -19.93
N SER A 45 4.93 -4.69 -19.06
CA SER A 45 5.97 -3.69 -19.27
C SER A 45 7.37 -4.30 -19.48
N LYS A 46 8.27 -3.52 -20.10
CA LYS A 46 9.69 -3.90 -20.20
C LYS A 46 10.34 -4.08 -18.84
N ALA A 47 9.88 -3.33 -17.84
CA ALA A 47 10.37 -3.36 -16.48
C ALA A 47 10.05 -4.68 -15.77
N ALA A 48 8.79 -5.12 -15.84
CA ALA A 48 8.38 -6.41 -15.30
C ALA A 48 9.08 -7.58 -16.02
N ASN A 49 9.24 -7.48 -17.35
CA ASN A 49 10.00 -8.46 -18.10
C ASN A 49 11.48 -8.56 -17.69
N ALA A 50 12.10 -7.43 -17.35
CA ALA A 50 13.47 -7.41 -16.79
C ALA A 50 13.52 -8.06 -15.42
N ALA A 51 12.55 -7.79 -14.54
CA ALA A 51 12.44 -8.42 -13.22
C ALA A 51 12.18 -9.94 -13.35
N LYS A 52 11.33 -10.37 -14.29
CA LYS A 52 11.09 -11.78 -14.58
C LYS A 52 12.36 -12.51 -15.00
N LYS A 53 13.19 -11.88 -15.84
CA LYS A 53 14.52 -12.43 -16.22
C LYS A 53 15.47 -12.56 -15.04
N ALA A 54 15.28 -11.71 -14.01
CA ALA A 54 16.05 -11.78 -12.75
C ALA A 54 15.47 -12.77 -11.73
N GLY A 55 14.40 -13.49 -12.06
CA GLY A 55 13.79 -14.54 -11.23
C GLY A 55 12.53 -14.10 -10.47
N ALA A 56 11.98 -12.92 -10.74
CA ALA A 56 10.74 -12.47 -10.11
C ALA A 56 9.52 -13.24 -10.65
N TYR A 57 8.55 -13.52 -9.77
CA TYR A 57 7.21 -13.93 -10.20
C TYR A 57 6.46 -12.70 -10.72
N VAL A 58 6.03 -12.75 -11.99
CA VAL A 58 5.31 -11.64 -12.62
C VAL A 58 3.92 -12.12 -13.01
N TYR A 59 2.91 -11.40 -12.54
CA TYR A 59 1.53 -11.57 -12.95
C TYR A 59 1.19 -10.56 -14.05
N VAL A 60 0.75 -11.05 -15.17
CA VAL A 60 0.17 -10.27 -16.28
C VAL A 60 -1.19 -10.88 -16.55
N PRO A 61 -2.30 -10.14 -16.40
CA PRO A 61 -3.62 -10.68 -16.69
C PRO A 61 -3.79 -10.98 -18.19
N ASP A 62 -4.65 -11.94 -18.53
CA ASP A 62 -4.92 -12.33 -19.92
C ASP A 62 -5.48 -11.19 -20.77
N HIS A 63 -6.09 -10.17 -20.12
CA HIS A 63 -6.63 -8.97 -20.75
C HIS A 63 -5.77 -7.73 -20.46
N ALA A 64 -4.46 -7.92 -20.34
CA ALA A 64 -3.52 -6.82 -20.09
C ALA A 64 -3.70 -5.70 -21.14
N GLY A 65 -3.81 -4.47 -20.67
CA GLY A 65 -4.01 -3.29 -21.52
C GLY A 65 -5.47 -2.99 -21.89
N GLU A 66 -6.43 -3.87 -21.55
CA GLU A 66 -7.84 -3.54 -21.72
C GLU A 66 -8.36 -2.69 -20.55
N PRO A 67 -9.28 -1.74 -20.80
CA PRO A 67 -9.94 -1.00 -19.74
C PRO A 67 -10.82 -1.95 -18.91
N PRO A 68 -11.16 -1.59 -17.65
CA PRO A 68 -12.11 -2.34 -16.84
C PRO A 68 -13.42 -2.57 -17.58
N LYS A 69 -13.99 -3.78 -17.49
CA LYS A 69 -15.20 -4.16 -18.23
C LYS A 69 -16.50 -3.59 -17.66
N SER A 70 -16.47 -2.97 -16.49
CA SER A 70 -17.65 -2.34 -15.88
C SER A 70 -17.30 -0.96 -15.29
N ASN A 71 -18.31 -0.08 -15.24
CA ASN A 71 -18.19 1.23 -14.60
C ASN A 71 -18.02 1.14 -13.07
N TYR A 72 -18.10 -0.06 -12.49
CA TYR A 72 -17.91 -0.35 -11.06
C TYR A 72 -16.56 -0.99 -10.75
N GLU A 73 -15.81 -1.41 -11.76
CA GLU A 73 -14.44 -1.85 -11.62
C GLU A 73 -13.54 -0.63 -11.66
N THR A 74 -13.27 -0.06 -10.51
CA THR A 74 -12.11 0.81 -10.40
C THR A 74 -10.90 -0.10 -10.50
N ASP A 75 -9.96 0.26 -11.30
CA ASP A 75 -8.71 -0.46 -11.39
C ASP A 75 -7.74 0.04 -10.31
N SER A 76 -8.26 0.06 -9.09
CA SER A 76 -7.50 0.51 -7.93
C SER A 76 -6.31 -0.41 -7.63
N GLY A 77 -5.35 0.11 -6.89
CA GLY A 77 -4.19 -0.68 -6.48
C GLY A 77 -4.58 -1.96 -5.75
N ALA A 78 -5.57 -1.90 -4.88
CA ALA A 78 -6.05 -3.05 -4.11
C ALA A 78 -6.75 -4.10 -4.98
N GLU A 79 -7.56 -3.68 -5.95
CA GLU A 79 -8.24 -4.60 -6.88
C GLU A 79 -7.24 -5.35 -7.75
N ARG A 80 -6.21 -4.66 -8.22
CA ARG A 80 -5.13 -5.28 -8.99
C ARG A 80 -4.35 -6.31 -8.17
N VAL A 81 -4.05 -5.99 -6.92
CA VAL A 81 -3.43 -6.92 -5.97
C VAL A 81 -4.32 -8.14 -5.75
N ALA A 82 -5.61 -7.95 -5.49
CA ALA A 82 -6.54 -9.04 -5.27
C ALA A 82 -6.64 -9.99 -6.49
N ARG A 83 -6.63 -9.45 -7.72
CA ARG A 83 -6.60 -10.27 -8.95
C ARG A 83 -5.34 -11.13 -9.05
N SER A 84 -4.16 -10.56 -8.77
CA SER A 84 -2.92 -11.35 -8.80
C SER A 84 -2.94 -12.46 -7.76
N LEU A 85 -3.47 -12.20 -6.58
CA LEU A 85 -3.60 -13.20 -5.51
C LEU A 85 -4.61 -14.30 -5.83
N ALA A 86 -5.65 -14.03 -6.60
CA ALA A 86 -6.58 -15.06 -7.09
C ALA A 86 -5.87 -16.12 -7.93
N THR A 87 -4.76 -15.77 -8.55
CA THR A 87 -3.91 -16.71 -9.31
C THR A 87 -2.81 -17.34 -8.46
N PHE A 88 -2.05 -16.54 -7.74
CA PHE A 88 -0.85 -16.99 -7.01
C PHE A 88 -1.13 -17.53 -5.61
N ASP A 89 -2.19 -17.07 -4.97
CA ASP A 89 -2.55 -17.46 -3.61
C ASP A 89 -4.03 -17.88 -3.50
N ARG A 90 -4.52 -18.64 -4.47
CA ARG A 90 -5.90 -19.12 -4.56
C ARG A 90 -6.35 -19.95 -3.36
N PHE A 91 -5.43 -20.54 -2.63
CA PHE A 91 -5.70 -21.38 -1.46
C PHE A 91 -5.58 -20.61 -0.13
N TYR A 92 -5.37 -19.29 -0.18
CA TYR A 92 -5.24 -18.45 1.01
C TYR A 92 -4.13 -18.90 1.96
N ASN A 93 -2.98 -19.27 1.40
CA ASN A 93 -1.81 -19.67 2.20
C ASN A 93 -1.17 -18.49 2.93
N HIS A 94 -1.45 -17.25 2.49
CA HIS A 94 -0.90 -16.03 3.05
C HIS A 94 -2.01 -15.24 3.74
N ASP A 95 -1.82 -14.92 5.00
CA ASP A 95 -2.79 -14.23 5.86
C ASP A 95 -2.64 -12.70 5.86
N ILE A 96 -1.47 -12.19 5.43
CA ILE A 96 -1.19 -10.77 5.26
C ILE A 96 -0.70 -10.51 3.84
N VAL A 97 -1.19 -9.43 3.25
CA VAL A 97 -0.81 -8.94 1.92
C VAL A 97 -0.18 -7.57 2.05
N ILE A 98 1.05 -7.42 1.60
CA ILE A 98 1.74 -6.12 1.53
C ILE A 98 1.72 -5.66 0.08
N ASN A 99 1.09 -4.51 -0.16
CA ASN A 99 1.04 -3.85 -1.46
C ASN A 99 2.07 -2.70 -1.48
N VAL A 100 3.02 -2.80 -2.39
CA VAL A 100 4.08 -1.80 -2.60
C VAL A 100 3.89 -1.16 -3.97
N HIS A 101 3.77 0.16 -4.03
CA HIS A 101 3.67 0.85 -5.31
C HIS A 101 5.06 0.96 -5.96
N ALA A 102 5.19 0.54 -7.23
CA ALA A 102 6.50 0.47 -7.92
C ALA A 102 7.20 1.83 -8.12
N LYS A 103 6.46 2.94 -8.08
CA LYS A 103 7.03 4.31 -8.17
C LYS A 103 7.63 4.81 -6.86
N LEU A 104 7.50 4.05 -5.76
CA LEU A 104 8.12 4.45 -4.50
C LEU A 104 9.65 4.41 -4.63
N PRO A 105 10.35 5.34 -3.94
CA PRO A 105 11.81 5.30 -3.87
C PRO A 105 12.29 3.97 -3.25
N GLU A 106 13.57 3.71 -3.36
CA GLU A 106 14.17 2.55 -2.73
C GLU A 106 13.88 2.54 -1.23
N MET A 107 13.34 1.42 -0.74
CA MET A 107 12.98 1.27 0.66
C MET A 107 13.88 0.22 1.31
N ALA A 108 14.31 0.50 2.53
CA ALA A 108 14.97 -0.52 3.32
C ALA A 108 14.04 -1.70 3.59
N ALA A 109 14.60 -2.90 3.66
CA ALA A 109 13.85 -4.13 3.93
C ALA A 109 13.03 -4.06 5.23
N ASP A 110 13.58 -3.41 6.25
CA ASP A 110 12.91 -3.23 7.55
C ASP A 110 11.73 -2.25 7.48
N VAL A 111 11.77 -1.27 6.58
CA VAL A 111 10.62 -0.39 6.31
C VAL A 111 9.45 -1.21 5.75
N ILE A 112 9.72 -2.10 4.78
CA ILE A 112 8.66 -2.97 4.23
C ILE A 112 8.02 -3.82 5.34
N LYS A 113 8.82 -4.38 6.26
CA LYS A 113 8.29 -5.14 7.41
C LYS A 113 7.45 -4.29 8.35
N ALA A 114 7.88 -3.06 8.56
CA ALA A 114 7.27 -2.20 9.57
C ALA A 114 5.80 -1.86 9.27
N VAL A 115 5.37 -1.88 8.01
CA VAL A 115 3.97 -1.62 7.66
C VAL A 115 2.99 -2.61 8.31
N MET A 116 3.44 -3.80 8.71
CA MET A 116 2.60 -4.80 9.37
C MET A 116 2.40 -4.55 10.88
N TYR A 117 3.21 -3.72 11.53
CA TYR A 117 3.15 -3.55 12.99
C TYR A 117 1.79 -3.13 13.53
N PRO A 118 1.02 -2.22 12.90
CA PRO A 118 -0.32 -1.90 13.35
C PRO A 118 -1.26 -3.12 13.36
N LEU A 119 -1.04 -4.10 12.48
CA LEU A 119 -1.84 -5.32 12.41
C LEU A 119 -1.62 -6.27 13.62
N ALA A 120 -0.70 -5.98 14.52
CA ALA A 120 -0.62 -6.67 15.82
C ALA A 120 -1.89 -6.46 16.65
N ASP A 121 -2.63 -5.39 16.43
CA ASP A 121 -3.99 -5.24 16.93
C ASP A 121 -4.96 -6.04 16.03
N PRO A 122 -5.68 -7.03 16.57
CA PRO A 122 -6.56 -7.89 15.76
C PRO A 122 -7.73 -7.14 15.11
N TYR A 123 -8.08 -5.96 15.61
CA TYR A 123 -9.15 -5.12 15.05
C TYR A 123 -8.67 -4.22 13.91
N VAL A 124 -7.36 -3.99 13.78
CA VAL A 124 -6.80 -3.26 12.64
C VAL A 124 -6.81 -4.18 11.42
N MET A 125 -7.49 -3.75 10.36
CA MET A 125 -7.70 -4.55 9.16
C MET A 125 -6.74 -4.17 8.03
N PHE A 126 -6.26 -2.93 8.06
CA PHE A 126 -5.45 -2.30 7.05
C PHE A 126 -4.45 -1.37 7.71
N SER A 127 -3.24 -1.26 7.16
CA SER A 127 -2.22 -0.32 7.65
C SER A 127 -1.42 0.31 6.53
N THR A 128 -0.85 1.48 6.83
CA THR A 128 -0.03 2.26 5.89
C THR A 128 1.07 3.00 6.64
N PHE A 129 1.90 3.77 5.92
CA PHE A 129 2.83 4.71 6.51
C PHE A 129 2.33 6.14 6.44
N VAL A 130 2.73 6.92 7.41
CA VAL A 130 2.58 8.37 7.41
C VAL A 130 3.89 9.04 7.83
N VAL A 131 4.19 10.19 7.23
CA VAL A 131 5.36 11.02 7.54
C VAL A 131 4.90 12.45 7.84
N PRO A 132 5.50 13.13 8.81
CA PRO A 132 5.20 14.52 9.04
C PRO A 132 5.64 15.37 7.85
N ILE A 133 4.83 16.37 7.51
CA ILE A 133 5.12 17.34 6.44
C ILE A 133 4.88 18.75 6.94
N SER A 134 5.50 19.72 6.28
CA SER A 134 5.28 21.13 6.55
C SER A 134 3.87 21.57 6.10
N LYS A 135 3.44 22.73 6.59
CA LYS A 135 2.17 23.34 6.15
C LYS A 135 2.22 23.71 4.65
N GLU A 136 3.38 24.10 4.16
CA GLU A 136 3.62 24.45 2.77
C GLU A 136 3.45 23.23 1.87
N GLU A 137 4.03 22.10 2.24
CA GLU A 137 3.85 20.82 1.51
C GLU A 137 2.39 20.37 1.55
N ALA A 138 1.71 20.56 2.68
CA ALA A 138 0.31 20.19 2.84
C ALA A 138 -0.66 21.01 1.96
N GLN A 139 -0.23 22.13 1.36
CA GLN A 139 -1.04 22.89 0.39
C GLN A 139 -1.28 22.12 -0.92
N SER A 140 -0.40 21.17 -1.27
CA SER A 140 -0.55 20.42 -2.51
C SER A 140 -1.69 19.40 -2.42
N ASP A 141 -2.64 19.46 -3.33
CA ASP A 141 -3.73 18.49 -3.47
C ASP A 141 -3.25 17.14 -4.05
N ASP A 142 -2.02 17.06 -4.57
CA ASP A 142 -1.40 15.80 -4.98
C ASP A 142 -1.02 14.91 -3.80
N ILE A 143 -0.87 15.51 -2.62
CA ILE A 143 -0.52 14.81 -1.38
C ILE A 143 -1.80 14.39 -0.65
N ILE A 144 -1.92 13.09 -0.36
CA ILE A 144 -2.93 12.58 0.56
C ILE A 144 -2.45 12.87 1.99
N LYS A 145 -3.22 13.68 2.72
CA LYS A 145 -3.02 13.94 4.14
C LYS A 145 -3.79 12.90 4.95
N ALA A 146 -3.16 12.37 5.99
CA ALA A 146 -3.80 11.49 6.95
C ALA A 146 -4.01 12.23 8.27
N GLN A 147 -5.20 12.14 8.83
CA GLN A 147 -5.47 12.51 10.22
C GLN A 147 -5.21 11.28 11.09
N ILE A 148 -4.42 11.42 12.15
CA ILE A 148 -4.00 10.28 12.95
C ILE A 148 -4.13 10.54 14.46
N GLU A 149 -4.37 9.45 15.19
CA GLU A 149 -4.25 9.40 16.64
C GLU A 149 -3.05 8.53 17.01
N ILE A 150 -2.03 9.11 17.63
CA ILE A 150 -0.78 8.41 17.96
C ILE A 150 -0.98 7.58 19.22
N HIS A 151 -0.54 6.32 19.19
CA HIS A 151 -0.47 5.45 20.35
C HIS A 151 0.88 5.61 21.09
N PRO A 152 0.98 6.40 22.14
CA PRO A 152 2.27 6.82 22.70
C PRO A 152 3.09 5.67 23.28
N LYS A 153 2.45 4.54 23.61
CA LYS A 153 3.11 3.35 24.18
C LYS A 153 3.45 2.27 23.15
N ARG A 154 2.99 2.40 21.88
CA ARG A 154 3.22 1.40 20.84
C ARG A 154 4.29 1.90 19.88
N ARG A 155 5.49 1.36 20.00
CA ARG A 155 6.63 1.67 19.14
C ARG A 155 6.88 0.56 18.15
N VAL A 156 7.42 0.92 17.00
CA VAL A 156 7.85 -0.04 15.97
C VAL A 156 9.29 -0.43 16.26
N GLN A 157 9.50 -1.68 16.65
CA GLN A 157 10.81 -2.16 17.15
C GLN A 157 11.91 -2.14 16.10
N VAL A 158 11.55 -2.36 14.82
CA VAL A 158 12.53 -2.44 13.71
C VAL A 158 12.91 -1.08 13.14
N LEU A 159 12.22 -0.01 13.53
CA LEU A 159 12.46 1.35 13.03
C LEU A 159 12.66 2.31 14.21
N THR A 160 13.82 2.93 14.27
CA THR A 160 14.15 3.92 15.30
C THR A 160 13.16 5.09 15.28
N ASN A 161 12.67 5.48 16.46
CA ASN A 161 11.76 6.61 16.65
C ASN A 161 10.40 6.53 15.90
N SER A 162 10.00 5.38 15.40
CA SER A 162 8.70 5.20 14.76
C SER A 162 7.64 4.74 15.76
N GLN A 163 6.40 5.15 15.55
CA GLN A 163 5.26 4.89 16.42
C GLN A 163 4.09 4.31 15.65
N VAL A 164 3.23 3.57 16.35
CA VAL A 164 1.95 3.14 15.79
C VAL A 164 0.91 4.22 16.05
N ALA A 165 0.10 4.48 15.04
CA ALA A 165 -1.04 5.39 15.11
C ALA A 165 -2.30 4.72 14.53
N GLU A 166 -3.46 5.28 14.82
CA GLU A 166 -4.72 4.97 14.15
C GLU A 166 -5.05 6.11 13.19
N VAL A 167 -5.49 5.78 11.98
CA VAL A 167 -5.92 6.78 11.01
C VAL A 167 -7.41 7.04 11.20
N THR A 168 -7.77 8.30 11.37
CA THR A 168 -9.15 8.75 11.57
C THR A 168 -9.75 9.42 10.33
N GLY A 169 -8.92 9.81 9.36
CA GLY A 169 -9.36 10.43 8.12
C GLY A 169 -8.27 10.53 7.08
N PHE A 170 -8.69 10.58 5.81
CA PHE A 170 -7.83 10.90 4.67
C PHE A 170 -8.43 12.08 3.91
N THR A 171 -7.60 12.97 3.37
CA THR A 171 -8.03 14.07 2.52
C THR A 171 -6.90 14.56 1.61
N ARG A 172 -7.27 15.14 0.46
CA ARG A 172 -6.31 15.88 -0.38
C ARG A 172 -6.31 17.37 -0.05
N LYS A 173 -7.41 17.89 0.53
CA LYS A 173 -7.59 19.32 0.81
C LYS A 173 -7.07 19.70 2.19
N ILE A 174 -6.18 20.69 2.27
CA ILE A 174 -5.66 21.16 3.54
C ILE A 174 -6.76 21.70 4.45
N SER A 175 -7.82 22.31 3.89
CA SER A 175 -8.96 22.82 4.64
C SER A 175 -9.71 21.75 5.43
N GLU A 176 -9.62 20.49 5.00
CA GLU A 176 -10.24 19.34 5.64
C GLU A 176 -9.27 18.59 6.57
N ALA A 177 -7.96 18.85 6.46
CA ALA A 177 -6.92 18.18 7.23
C ALA A 177 -6.84 18.62 8.71
N GLY A 178 -7.53 19.71 9.09
CA GLY A 178 -7.49 20.27 10.44
C GLY A 178 -6.33 21.26 10.65
N PRO A 179 -6.08 21.68 11.89
CA PRO A 179 -5.10 22.74 12.20
C PRO A 179 -3.64 22.27 12.18
N GLY A 180 -3.38 21.00 11.88
CA GLY A 180 -2.06 20.37 11.97
C GLY A 180 -1.80 19.73 13.35
N PRO A 181 -0.70 18.99 13.53
CA PRO A 181 0.34 18.72 12.54
C PRO A 181 -0.16 17.93 11.32
N TYR A 182 0.50 18.10 10.18
CA TYR A 182 0.14 17.45 8.93
C TYR A 182 0.99 16.23 8.67
N TYR A 183 0.34 15.17 8.15
CA TYR A 183 1.01 13.92 7.84
C TYR A 183 0.66 13.49 6.40
N LYS A 184 1.68 13.21 5.60
CA LYS A 184 1.53 12.65 4.26
C LYS A 184 1.39 11.13 4.36
N GLN A 185 0.39 10.57 3.72
CA GLN A 185 0.26 9.14 3.53
C GLN A 185 1.25 8.66 2.46
N ILE A 186 1.94 7.56 2.73
CA ILE A 186 2.83 6.89 1.78
C ILE A 186 2.11 5.63 1.25
N PRO A 187 2.04 5.43 -0.08
CA PRO A 187 1.25 4.37 -0.69
C PRO A 187 1.93 2.98 -0.60
N ILE A 188 2.15 2.54 0.63
CA ILE A 188 2.45 1.17 1.00
C ILE A 188 1.36 0.73 1.96
N TYR A 189 0.86 -0.47 1.75
CA TYR A 189 -0.26 -0.96 2.53
C TYR A 189 -0.01 -2.39 2.98
N ALA A 190 -0.43 -2.72 4.20
CA ALA A 190 -0.58 -4.10 4.62
C ALA A 190 -2.05 -4.37 4.95
N TYR A 191 -2.59 -5.44 4.41
CA TYR A 191 -3.97 -5.88 4.62
C TYR A 191 -3.96 -7.25 5.28
N ARG A 192 -4.88 -7.51 6.21
CA ARG A 192 -5.30 -8.88 6.44
C ARG A 192 -5.94 -9.42 5.16
N ARG A 193 -5.66 -10.66 4.79
CA ARG A 193 -6.16 -11.24 3.54
C ARG A 193 -7.67 -11.09 3.39
N GLY A 194 -8.44 -11.45 4.40
CA GLY A 194 -9.89 -11.30 4.39
C GLY A 194 -10.38 -9.84 4.41
N ALA A 195 -9.56 -8.91 4.90
CA ALA A 195 -9.86 -7.47 4.84
C ALA A 195 -9.68 -6.91 3.43
N LEU A 196 -8.65 -7.34 2.70
CA LEU A 196 -8.47 -7.00 1.29
C LEU A 196 -9.67 -7.46 0.46
N ASP A 197 -10.14 -8.70 0.66
CA ASP A 197 -11.30 -9.23 -0.04
C ASP A 197 -12.59 -8.44 0.26
N LYS A 198 -12.76 -7.99 1.50
CA LYS A 198 -13.88 -7.10 1.88
C LYS A 198 -13.75 -5.73 1.22
N PHE A 199 -12.55 -5.14 1.27
CA PHE A 199 -12.27 -3.83 0.68
C PHE A 199 -12.62 -3.79 -0.81
N VAL A 200 -12.20 -4.79 -1.56
CA VAL A 200 -12.50 -4.89 -3.00
C VAL A 200 -14.01 -5.06 -3.24
N ARG A 201 -14.71 -5.86 -2.41
CA ARG A 201 -16.16 -6.07 -2.56
C ARG A 201 -17.02 -4.85 -2.24
N TYR A 202 -16.55 -3.93 -1.41
CA TYR A 202 -17.30 -2.69 -1.14
C TYR A 202 -17.44 -1.81 -2.37
N GLY A 203 -16.47 -1.90 -3.31
CA GLY A 203 -16.40 -1.00 -4.44
C GLY A 203 -16.00 0.43 -4.05
N PRO A 204 -15.77 1.30 -5.03
CA PRO A 204 -15.35 2.67 -4.78
C PRO A 204 -16.46 3.52 -4.19
N THR A 205 -16.10 4.43 -3.30
CA THR A 205 -16.99 5.49 -2.82
C THR A 205 -17.06 6.65 -3.82
N VAL A 206 -18.08 7.48 -3.75
CA VAL A 206 -18.17 8.69 -4.59
C VAL A 206 -16.96 9.58 -4.36
N ARG A 207 -16.58 9.79 -3.10
CA ARG A 207 -15.42 10.61 -2.72
C ARG A 207 -14.10 10.02 -3.25
N GLU A 208 -13.96 8.69 -3.20
CA GLU A 208 -12.79 8.03 -3.78
C GLU A 208 -12.67 8.29 -5.28
N MET A 209 -13.78 8.23 -6.02
CA MET A 209 -13.78 8.48 -7.47
C MET A 209 -13.50 9.96 -7.81
N GLU A 210 -14.08 10.89 -7.07
CA GLU A 210 -13.93 12.33 -7.32
C GLU A 210 -12.53 12.85 -6.95
N GLU A 211 -11.96 12.35 -5.85
CA GLU A 211 -10.70 12.84 -5.31
C GLU A 211 -9.51 11.89 -5.57
N ASN A 212 -9.73 10.75 -6.24
CA ASN A 212 -8.73 9.69 -6.38
C ASN A 212 -8.12 9.30 -5.03
N LEU A 213 -8.98 8.95 -4.07
CA LEU A 213 -8.66 8.77 -2.66
C LEU A 213 -8.99 7.34 -2.19
N GLU A 214 -8.35 6.33 -2.81
CA GLU A 214 -8.60 4.91 -2.54
C GLU A 214 -8.61 4.54 -1.04
N PRO A 215 -7.67 5.00 -0.20
CA PRO A 215 -7.64 4.59 1.20
C PRO A 215 -8.85 5.06 2.02
N ASP A 216 -9.60 6.07 1.56
CA ASP A 216 -10.83 6.54 2.23
C ASP A 216 -11.95 5.49 2.21
N ARG A 217 -11.97 4.61 1.20
CA ARG A 217 -12.92 3.48 1.10
C ARG A 217 -12.93 2.62 2.36
N ALA A 218 -11.76 2.38 2.96
CA ALA A 218 -11.66 1.58 4.18
C ALA A 218 -12.42 2.24 5.35
N LEU A 219 -12.15 3.52 5.60
CA LEU A 219 -12.79 4.27 6.69
C LEU A 219 -14.30 4.43 6.47
N ALA A 220 -14.71 4.74 5.22
CA ALA A 220 -16.11 4.87 4.85
C ALA A 220 -16.93 3.59 5.08
N ASN A 221 -16.26 2.43 5.08
CA ASN A 221 -16.90 1.13 5.35
C ASN A 221 -16.59 0.59 6.76
N GLY A 222 -16.18 1.45 7.68
CA GLY A 222 -15.97 1.11 9.09
C GLY A 222 -14.76 0.19 9.35
N MET A 223 -13.82 0.09 8.41
CA MET A 223 -12.57 -0.64 8.63
C MET A 223 -11.62 0.20 9.47
N ARG A 224 -11.06 -0.39 10.54
CA ARG A 224 -10.01 0.28 11.30
C ARG A 224 -8.69 0.26 10.54
N VAL A 225 -8.12 1.44 10.37
CA VAL A 225 -6.88 1.68 9.64
C VAL A 225 -5.78 2.09 10.61
N GLY A 226 -4.71 1.32 10.64
CA GLY A 226 -3.51 1.66 11.39
C GLY A 226 -2.49 2.40 10.54
N ALA A 227 -1.58 3.10 11.20
CA ALA A 227 -0.43 3.70 10.53
C ALA A 227 0.86 3.46 11.32
N VAL A 228 1.97 3.42 10.60
CA VAL A 228 3.29 3.61 11.17
C VAL A 228 3.71 5.04 10.89
N LEU A 229 3.87 5.83 11.95
CA LEU A 229 4.43 7.17 11.88
C LEU A 229 5.95 7.07 11.79
N LEU A 230 6.50 7.46 10.65
CA LEU A 230 7.94 7.59 10.42
C LEU A 230 8.35 9.02 10.76
N ASN A 231 9.38 9.20 11.60
CA ASN A 231 9.89 10.53 11.96
C ASN A 231 10.93 11.07 10.97
N SER A 232 11.45 10.23 10.10
CA SER A 232 12.30 10.56 8.96
C SER A 232 11.73 9.86 7.73
N GLY A 233 12.11 10.30 6.52
CA GLY A 233 11.63 9.69 5.27
C GLY A 233 11.89 8.18 5.18
N LEU A 234 11.51 7.60 4.04
CA LEU A 234 11.64 6.15 3.78
C LEU A 234 13.08 5.64 3.73
N ASP A 235 14.06 6.55 3.75
CA ASP A 235 15.50 6.29 3.60
C ASP A 235 16.21 6.05 4.94
N ALA A 236 15.48 5.91 6.04
CA ALA A 236 16.03 5.79 7.40
C ALA A 236 16.35 4.36 7.82
#